data_e0e59b1410b514922c65eacfc7b1efde
#
_entry.id   e0e59b1410b514922c65eacfc7b1efde
#
_cell.length_a   1.000
_cell.length_b   1.000
_cell.length_c   1.000
_cell.angle_alpha   90.00
_cell.angle_beta   90.00
_cell.angle_gamma   90.00
#
_symmetry.space_group_name_H-M   'P 1'
#
loop_
_entity.id
_entity.type
_entity.pdbx_description
1 polymer ?
#
loop_
_entity_poly.entity_id
_entity_poly.type
_entity_poly.pdbx_seq_one_letter_code
_entity_poly.pdbx_strand_id
1 'polypeptide(L)'
;KPPNVWRGSPAEDLCDLDDIVEPVVFYTGAAREAARDYAKNANVAATVALAGLGFEKTEVELCADPSISSNVHDVTVEGAAGTFRFEIAARPFPDNPKTSMLAAFSIVRALANRTTALVV
;
A
#
# COMPACT_ATOMS: atom_id res chain seq x y z
N LYS A 1 6.30 5.47 0.53
CA LYS A 1 7.08 4.66 1.48
C LYS A 1 8.48 5.21 1.61
N PRO A 2 9.19 4.99 2.76
CA PRO A 2 10.60 5.35 2.89
C PRO A 2 11.47 4.70 1.79
N PRO A 3 12.55 5.36 1.32
CA PRO A 3 13.37 4.84 0.21
C PRO A 3 13.92 3.43 0.45
N ASN A 4 14.37 3.12 1.66
CA ASN A 4 14.95 1.83 2.02
C ASN A 4 13.98 0.64 1.87
N VAL A 5 12.66 0.87 1.87
CA VAL A 5 11.64 -0.17 1.69
C VAL A 5 11.59 -0.66 0.24
N TRP A 6 12.08 0.14 -0.71
CA TRP A 6 12.09 -0.16 -2.14
C TRP A 6 13.32 -0.94 -2.60
N ARG A 7 14.30 -1.19 -1.71
CA ARG A 7 15.51 -1.95 -2.05
C ARG A 7 15.16 -3.37 -2.49
N GLY A 8 15.85 -3.84 -3.52
CA GLY A 8 15.60 -5.13 -4.16
C GLY A 8 14.33 -5.16 -5.01
N SER A 9 13.83 -4.00 -5.43
CA SER A 9 12.74 -3.84 -6.39
C SER A 9 13.21 -3.05 -7.62
N PRO A 10 12.44 -3.03 -8.72
CA PRO A 10 12.77 -2.23 -9.90
C PRO A 10 12.93 -0.73 -9.64
N ALA A 11 12.53 -0.23 -8.47
CA ALA A 11 12.71 1.17 -8.09
C ALA A 11 14.19 1.59 -8.02
N GLU A 12 15.11 0.65 -7.72
CA GLU A 12 16.56 0.92 -7.69
C GLU A 12 17.13 1.30 -9.05
N ASP A 13 16.51 0.81 -10.14
CA ASP A 13 16.91 1.14 -11.51
C ASP A 13 16.29 2.47 -11.99
N LEU A 14 15.27 2.97 -11.30
CA LEU A 14 14.48 4.13 -11.71
C LEU A 14 14.86 5.41 -10.95
N CYS A 15 15.35 5.26 -9.73
CA CYS A 15 15.77 6.39 -8.90
C CYS A 15 16.90 5.97 -7.93
N ASP A 16 17.79 6.92 -7.64
CA ASP A 16 18.85 6.69 -6.64
C ASP A 16 18.27 6.77 -5.24
N LEU A 17 17.95 5.60 -4.67
CA LEU A 17 17.29 5.49 -3.36
C LEU A 17 18.16 6.01 -2.19
N ASP A 18 19.46 6.18 -2.40
CA ASP A 18 20.39 6.68 -1.37
C ASP A 18 20.47 8.21 -1.34
N ASP A 19 20.26 8.86 -2.50
CA ASP A 19 20.42 10.31 -2.64
C ASP A 19 19.08 11.06 -2.81
N ILE A 20 17.95 10.39 -2.61
CA ILE A 20 16.63 11.04 -2.64
C ILE A 20 16.49 12.04 -1.48
N VAL A 21 16.30 13.32 -1.80
CA VAL A 21 16.07 14.41 -0.85
C VAL A 21 14.61 14.90 -0.81
N GLU A 22 13.84 14.59 -1.85
CA GLU A 22 12.41 14.91 -1.98
C GLU A 22 11.62 13.67 -2.41
N PRO A 23 10.29 13.61 -2.20
CA PRO A 23 9.47 12.50 -2.66
C PRO A 23 9.57 12.30 -4.18
N VAL A 24 9.86 11.08 -4.60
CA VAL A 24 9.98 10.69 -6.02
C VAL A 24 8.92 9.63 -6.34
N VAL A 25 7.99 9.97 -7.23
CA VAL A 25 7.08 9.01 -7.84
C VAL A 25 7.82 8.34 -9.00
N PHE A 26 8.10 7.05 -8.88
CA PHE A 26 8.83 6.28 -9.88
C PHE A 26 7.94 5.33 -10.68
N TYR A 27 6.68 5.17 -10.29
CA TYR A 27 5.70 4.38 -11.02
C TYR A 27 4.33 5.04 -10.95
N THR A 28 3.66 5.11 -12.09
CA THR A 28 2.23 5.46 -12.20
C THR A 28 1.61 4.55 -13.25
N GLY A 29 0.55 3.85 -12.89
CA GLY A 29 -0.12 2.92 -13.81
C GLY A 29 -1.16 2.05 -13.13
N ALA A 30 -1.57 0.98 -13.82
CA ALA A 30 -2.59 0.08 -13.33
C ALA A 30 -2.08 -0.79 -12.15
N ALA A 31 -3.00 -1.13 -11.25
CA ALA A 31 -2.69 -1.98 -10.10
C ALA A 31 -2.16 -3.37 -10.50
N ARG A 32 -2.47 -3.86 -11.71
CA ARG A 32 -1.96 -5.14 -12.22
C ARG A 32 -0.45 -5.15 -12.35
N GLU A 33 0.10 -4.14 -13.02
CA GLU A 33 1.55 -4.03 -13.23
C GLU A 33 2.25 -3.73 -11.91
N ALA A 34 1.69 -2.83 -11.10
CA ALA A 34 2.21 -2.57 -9.76
C ALA A 34 2.30 -3.85 -8.90
N ALA A 35 1.26 -4.68 -8.91
CA ALA A 35 1.23 -5.94 -8.16
C ALA A 35 2.20 -6.98 -8.72
N ARG A 36 2.42 -7.02 -10.05
CA ARG A 36 3.36 -7.93 -10.70
C ARG A 36 4.81 -7.55 -10.40
N ASP A 37 5.15 -6.28 -10.65
CA ASP A 37 6.54 -5.83 -10.66
C ASP A 37 7.04 -5.43 -9.26
N TYR A 38 6.13 -5.03 -8.38
CA TYR A 38 6.41 -4.64 -7.00
C TYR A 38 5.66 -5.52 -5.97
N ALA A 39 5.59 -6.82 -6.22
CA ALA A 39 4.78 -7.77 -5.44
C ALA A 39 4.98 -7.71 -3.92
N LYS A 40 6.22 -7.41 -3.46
CA LYS A 40 6.54 -7.27 -2.02
C LYS A 40 6.03 -5.96 -1.42
N ASN A 41 5.74 -4.96 -2.25
CA ASN A 41 5.48 -3.59 -1.83
C ASN A 41 4.07 -3.10 -2.16
N ALA A 42 3.40 -3.66 -3.19
CA ALA A 42 2.12 -3.20 -3.72
C ALA A 42 0.91 -4.04 -3.28
N ASN A 43 1.02 -4.83 -2.21
CA ASN A 43 -0.06 -5.68 -1.70
C ASN A 43 -1.32 -4.89 -1.28
N VAL A 44 -1.16 -3.68 -0.74
CA VAL A 44 -2.31 -2.81 -0.40
C VAL A 44 -3.01 -2.35 -1.68
N ALA A 45 -2.27 -1.94 -2.71
CA ALA A 45 -2.83 -1.57 -4.01
C ALA A 45 -3.62 -2.74 -4.64
N ALA A 46 -3.09 -3.97 -4.57
CA ALA A 46 -3.79 -5.17 -5.02
C ALA A 46 -5.10 -5.40 -4.23
N THR A 47 -5.08 -5.20 -2.91
CA THR A 47 -6.29 -5.34 -2.07
C THR A 47 -7.35 -4.30 -2.41
N VAL A 48 -6.95 -3.04 -2.62
CA VAL A 48 -7.85 -1.95 -3.03
C VAL A 48 -8.45 -2.24 -4.40
N ALA A 49 -7.63 -2.74 -5.35
CA ALA A 49 -8.11 -3.11 -6.68
C ALA A 49 -9.16 -4.24 -6.63
N LEU A 50 -8.95 -5.26 -5.79
CA LEU A 50 -9.90 -6.35 -5.60
C LEU A 50 -11.21 -5.88 -4.96
N ALA A 51 -11.15 -4.91 -4.06
CA ALA A 51 -12.33 -4.35 -3.40
C ALA A 51 -13.10 -3.34 -4.25
N GLY A 52 -12.47 -2.77 -5.26
CA GLY A 52 -13.00 -1.67 -6.09
C GLY A 52 -13.20 -2.04 -7.55
N LEU A 53 -12.58 -1.26 -8.43
CA LEU A 53 -12.79 -1.32 -9.89
C LEU A 53 -12.02 -2.45 -10.61
N GLY A 54 -11.26 -3.26 -9.87
CA GLY A 54 -10.39 -4.31 -10.42
C GLY A 54 -9.01 -3.78 -10.82
N PHE A 55 -8.14 -4.72 -11.18
CA PHE A 55 -6.71 -4.46 -11.41
C PHE A 55 -6.41 -3.54 -12.58
N GLU A 56 -7.25 -3.53 -13.60
CA GLU A 56 -7.02 -2.73 -14.82
C GLU A 56 -7.45 -1.26 -14.65
N LYS A 57 -8.43 -1.00 -13.78
CA LYS A 57 -9.04 0.32 -13.63
C LYS A 57 -8.63 1.04 -12.35
N THR A 58 -7.90 0.37 -11.46
CA THR A 58 -7.35 0.99 -10.26
C THR A 58 -5.98 1.57 -10.62
N GLU A 59 -5.87 2.88 -10.55
CA GLU A 59 -4.61 3.60 -10.72
C GLU A 59 -3.78 3.54 -9.45
N VAL A 60 -2.47 3.39 -9.59
CA VAL A 60 -1.50 3.28 -8.49
C VAL A 60 -0.32 4.18 -8.78
N GLU A 61 0.06 4.97 -7.80
CA GLU A 61 1.34 5.66 -7.74
C GLU A 61 2.22 5.03 -6.67
N LEU A 62 3.47 4.71 -7.02
CA LEU A 62 4.47 4.25 -6.08
C LEU A 62 5.53 5.33 -5.89
N CYS A 63 5.72 5.74 -4.65
CA CYS A 63 6.58 6.85 -4.28
C CYS A 63 7.61 6.44 -3.23
N ALA A 64 8.87 6.81 -3.47
CA ALA A 64 9.93 6.82 -2.48
C ALA A 64 9.96 8.20 -1.84
N ASP A 65 9.73 8.27 -0.51
CA ASP A 65 9.61 9.52 0.21
C ASP A 65 10.56 9.51 1.43
N PRO A 66 11.62 10.32 1.40
CA PRO A 66 12.61 10.38 2.49
C PRO A 66 12.09 11.10 3.74
N SER A 67 10.99 11.85 3.63
CA SER A 67 10.42 12.60 4.75
C SER A 67 9.63 11.76 5.75
N ILE A 68 9.28 10.52 5.38
CA ILE A 68 8.48 9.61 6.19
C ILE A 68 9.31 8.44 6.72
N SER A 69 8.98 7.95 7.91
CA SER A 69 9.63 6.80 8.55
C SER A 69 8.82 5.51 8.51
N SER A 70 7.60 5.57 8.02
CA SER A 70 6.69 4.42 7.94
C SER A 70 6.00 4.36 6.58
N ASN A 71 5.39 3.20 6.28
CA ASN A 71 4.59 3.06 5.07
C ASN A 71 3.30 3.87 5.18
N VAL A 72 3.09 4.77 4.23
CA VAL A 72 1.84 5.52 4.09
C VAL A 72 1.10 5.02 2.85
N HIS A 73 -0.20 4.84 2.98
CA HIS A 73 -1.11 4.51 1.89
C HIS A 73 -2.22 5.55 1.87
N ASP A 74 -2.33 6.26 0.76
CA ASP A 74 -3.37 7.23 0.49
C ASP A 74 -4.31 6.65 -0.58
N VAL A 75 -5.58 6.58 -0.28
CA VAL A 75 -6.58 5.98 -1.17
C VAL A 75 -7.73 6.96 -1.37
N THR A 76 -7.98 7.28 -2.64
CA THR A 76 -9.14 8.07 -3.06
C THR A 76 -10.11 7.17 -3.83
N VAL A 77 -11.38 7.22 -3.46
CA VAL A 77 -12.45 6.47 -4.13
C VAL A 77 -13.51 7.43 -4.59
N GLU A 78 -13.82 7.38 -5.89
CA GLU A 78 -14.87 8.16 -6.51
C GLU A 78 -16.00 7.24 -7.00
N GLY A 79 -17.23 7.63 -6.74
CA GLY A 79 -18.40 6.87 -7.12
C GLY A 79 -19.67 7.72 -7.16
N ALA A 80 -20.79 7.10 -7.53
CA ALA A 80 -22.08 7.80 -7.64
C ALA A 80 -22.55 8.45 -6.32
N ALA A 81 -22.12 7.91 -5.18
CA ALA A 81 -22.46 8.47 -3.86
C ALA A 81 -21.55 9.63 -3.44
N GLY A 82 -20.45 9.89 -4.16
CA GLY A 82 -19.48 10.94 -3.86
C GLY A 82 -18.05 10.44 -3.87
N THR A 83 -17.15 11.27 -3.34
CA THR A 83 -15.72 11.01 -3.20
C THR A 83 -15.37 10.87 -1.73
N PHE A 84 -14.56 9.87 -1.38
CA PHE A 84 -13.95 9.77 -0.07
C PHE A 84 -12.47 9.42 -0.20
N ARG A 85 -11.69 9.93 0.74
CA ARG A 85 -10.25 9.74 0.82
C ARG A 85 -9.88 9.31 2.23
N PHE A 86 -8.96 8.36 2.33
CA PHE A 86 -8.39 7.96 3.61
C PHE A 86 -6.89 7.72 3.47
N GLU A 87 -6.17 8.02 4.54
CA GLU A 87 -4.75 7.79 4.66
C GLU A 87 -4.48 6.81 5.80
N ILE A 88 -3.60 5.87 5.56
CA ILE A 88 -3.12 4.93 6.55
C ILE A 88 -1.61 5.06 6.69
N ALA A 89 -1.13 5.64 7.79
CA ALA A 89 0.26 5.58 8.19
C ALA A 89 0.48 4.28 9.02
N ALA A 90 1.01 3.25 8.37
CA ALA A 90 1.13 1.93 8.97
C ALA A 90 2.25 1.86 10.01
N ARG A 91 1.94 1.37 11.21
CA ARG A 91 2.95 1.06 12.23
C ARG A 91 3.47 -0.37 12.05
N PRO A 92 4.79 -0.58 12.13
CA PRO A 92 5.35 -1.92 12.09
C PRO A 92 4.96 -2.70 13.35
N PHE A 93 4.90 -4.03 13.23
CA PHE A 93 4.71 -4.88 14.40
C PHE A 93 5.99 -4.86 15.25
N PRO A 94 5.91 -4.69 16.60
CA PRO A 94 7.09 -4.51 17.46
C PRO A 94 8.15 -5.60 17.29
N ASP A 95 7.72 -6.86 17.26
CA ASP A 95 8.60 -8.03 17.17
C ASP A 95 8.93 -8.45 15.72
N ASN A 96 8.32 -7.80 14.72
CA ASN A 96 8.56 -8.06 13.30
C ASN A 96 8.35 -6.79 12.46
N PRO A 97 9.37 -5.95 12.29
CA PRO A 97 9.27 -4.68 11.56
C PRO A 97 8.84 -4.81 10.09
N LYS A 98 8.97 -6.00 9.50
CA LYS A 98 8.52 -6.28 8.13
C LYS A 98 7.02 -6.48 8.01
N THR A 99 6.32 -6.68 9.13
CA THR A 99 4.89 -6.93 9.18
C THR A 99 4.17 -5.71 9.74
N SER A 100 3.17 -5.22 9.02
CA SER A 100 2.28 -4.16 9.53
C SER A 100 1.36 -4.71 10.61
N MET A 101 1.19 -3.95 11.71
CA MET A 101 0.18 -4.25 12.73
C MET A 101 -1.23 -4.39 12.14
N LEU A 102 -1.55 -3.61 11.10
CA LEU A 102 -2.83 -3.68 10.43
C LEU A 102 -3.09 -5.06 9.80
N ALA A 103 -2.06 -5.70 9.24
CA ALA A 103 -2.18 -7.05 8.69
C ALA A 103 -2.52 -8.08 9.76
N ALA A 104 -1.88 -8.00 10.93
CA ALA A 104 -2.19 -8.88 12.06
C ALA A 104 -3.63 -8.68 12.56
N PHE A 105 -4.06 -7.43 12.74
CA PHE A 105 -5.42 -7.12 13.18
C PHE A 105 -6.49 -7.53 12.15
N SER A 106 -6.20 -7.47 10.85
CA SER A 106 -7.13 -7.91 9.81
C SER A 106 -7.39 -9.41 9.88
N ILE A 107 -6.38 -10.23 10.20
CA ILE A 107 -6.53 -11.67 10.41
C ILE A 107 -7.38 -11.94 11.65
N VAL A 108 -7.10 -11.26 12.77
CA VAL A 108 -7.90 -11.37 14.00
C VAL A 108 -9.35 -11.00 13.73
N ARG A 109 -9.59 -9.93 12.96
CA ARG A 109 -10.93 -9.50 12.57
C ARG A 109 -11.64 -10.54 11.70
N ALA A 110 -10.95 -11.11 10.72
CA ALA A 110 -11.51 -12.15 9.85
C ALA A 110 -11.92 -13.41 10.66
N LEU A 111 -11.14 -13.79 11.66
CA LEU A 111 -11.47 -14.91 12.55
C LEU A 111 -12.66 -14.57 13.45
N ALA A 112 -12.67 -13.37 14.05
CA ALA A 112 -13.77 -12.91 14.89
C ALA A 112 -15.11 -12.87 14.12
N ASN A 113 -15.10 -12.39 12.88
CA ASN A 113 -16.31 -12.33 12.04
C ASN A 113 -16.89 -13.71 11.72
N ARG A 114 -16.13 -14.81 11.81
CA ARG A 114 -16.65 -16.17 11.64
C ARG A 114 -17.44 -16.67 12.85
N THR A 115 -17.22 -16.08 14.00
CA THR A 115 -17.86 -16.49 15.27
C THR A 115 -18.87 -15.48 15.79
N THR A 116 -19.04 -14.35 15.11
CA THR A 116 -19.92 -13.25 15.52
C THR A 116 -21.15 -13.21 14.60
N ALA A 117 -22.33 -13.08 15.19
CA ALA A 117 -23.61 -13.00 14.45
C ALA A 117 -23.75 -11.69 13.65
N LEU A 118 -23.03 -10.63 14.03
CA LEU A 118 -23.01 -9.34 13.34
C LEU A 118 -21.64 -9.11 12.73
N VAL A 119 -21.57 -9.01 11.41
CA VAL A 119 -20.37 -8.65 10.66
C VAL A 119 -20.45 -7.17 10.30
N VAL A 120 -19.49 -6.41 10.81
CA VAL A 120 -19.40 -4.95 10.56
C VAL A 120 -18.12 -4.67 9.82
#